data_ca3a601a2d1449e51f358af15a987aa6
#
_entry.id   ca3a601a2d1449e51f358af15a987aa6
#
_cell.length_a   1.000
_cell.length_b   1.000
_cell.length_c   1.000
_cell.angle_alpha   90.00
_cell.angle_beta   90.00
_cell.angle_gamma   90.00
#
_symmetry.space_group_name_H-M   'P 1'
#
loop_
_entity.id
_entity.type
_entity.pdbx_description
1 polymer ?
#
loop_
_entity_poly.entity_id
_entity_poly.type
_entity_poly.pdbx_seq_one_letter_code
_entity_poly.pdbx_strand_id
1 'polypeptide(L)'
;EDCFVPWERVFLAGEWQHGGVLALLFALFHRHSYSGCKPAIGDIVLGTAALAAEVNNIHKASHVREKLAEIILTTELGYAAGYTASDLGKPEVYMPGVGFVPYGPGSYIPHSIYCNVGRCLTGEAVFREAEILCDLAGGVVATFPHEKDFVNPETGPQLLRYTKRNPEMPVEDQAQFWRYLGDILCSATGGIVNVGNYHGGGSPIMEQIAITTQYDIESRKKLVRYIAGMSGGDRDALAKALPWTSRKK
;
A
#
# COMPACT_ATOMS: atom_id res chain seq x y z
N GLU A 1 -13.31 21.86 -21.26
CA GLU A 1 -13.96 22.05 -22.57
C GLU A 1 -13.18 23.14 -23.33
N ASP A 2 -13.08 23.02 -24.65
CA ASP A 2 -12.46 24.01 -25.58
C ASP A 2 -10.97 24.32 -25.29
N CYS A 3 -10.22 23.31 -24.75
CA CYS A 3 -8.79 23.46 -24.59
C CYS A 3 -8.07 23.15 -25.91
N PHE A 4 -7.46 24.17 -26.51
CA PHE A 4 -6.64 23.98 -27.69
C PHE A 4 -5.26 23.43 -27.35
N VAL A 5 -4.88 22.30 -27.95
CA VAL A 5 -3.55 21.68 -27.86
C VAL A 5 -2.90 21.78 -29.23
N PRO A 6 -1.78 22.53 -29.39
CA PRO A 6 -1.02 22.55 -30.62
C PRO A 6 -0.55 21.15 -31.03
N TRP A 7 -0.51 20.85 -32.32
CA TRP A 7 -0.20 19.51 -32.82
C TRP A 7 1.18 19.00 -32.39
N GLU A 8 2.16 19.87 -32.27
CA GLU A 8 3.50 19.55 -31.77
C GLU A 8 3.53 19.12 -30.29
N ARG A 9 2.44 19.28 -29.57
CA ARG A 9 2.25 18.81 -28.18
C ARG A 9 1.36 17.59 -28.09
N VAL A 10 0.90 17.06 -29.21
CA VAL A 10 0.12 15.82 -29.25
C VAL A 10 1.07 14.64 -29.32
N PHE A 11 1.16 13.89 -28.21
CA PHE A 11 1.99 12.69 -28.17
C PHE A 11 1.42 11.57 -29.04
N LEU A 12 2.32 10.71 -29.57
CA LEU A 12 1.98 9.54 -30.37
C LEU A 12 1.12 9.85 -31.60
N ALA A 13 1.19 11.08 -32.10
CA ALA A 13 0.44 11.55 -33.29
C ALA A 13 -1.07 11.20 -33.26
N GLY A 14 -1.66 11.15 -32.06
CA GLY A 14 -3.07 10.83 -31.86
C GLY A 14 -3.40 9.33 -31.93
N GLU A 15 -2.43 8.45 -32.01
CA GLU A 15 -2.66 7.00 -31.96
C GLU A 15 -2.99 6.54 -30.52
N TRP A 16 -4.27 6.62 -30.19
CA TRP A 16 -4.79 6.38 -28.84
C TRP A 16 -4.46 4.98 -28.29
N GLN A 17 -4.30 3.96 -29.14
CA GLN A 17 -3.93 2.59 -28.75
C GLN A 17 -2.57 2.59 -28.06
N HIS A 18 -1.58 3.29 -28.61
CA HIS A 18 -0.26 3.47 -28.01
C HIS A 18 -0.33 4.28 -26.71
N GLY A 19 -1.22 5.27 -26.65
CA GLY A 19 -1.50 6.01 -25.43
C GLY A 19 -2.04 5.12 -24.32
N GLY A 20 -2.91 4.17 -24.66
CA GLY A 20 -3.42 3.16 -23.73
C GLY A 20 -2.33 2.25 -23.17
N VAL A 21 -1.41 1.76 -24.03
CA VAL A 21 -0.26 0.95 -23.62
C VAL A 21 0.67 1.73 -22.71
N LEU A 22 0.98 2.99 -23.06
CA LEU A 22 1.81 3.87 -22.26
C LEU A 22 1.24 4.06 -20.84
N ALA A 23 -0.05 4.34 -20.75
CA ALA A 23 -0.74 4.54 -19.46
C ALA A 23 -0.74 3.25 -18.61
N LEU A 24 -0.99 2.10 -19.22
CA LEU A 24 -0.99 0.80 -18.54
C LEU A 24 0.41 0.43 -18.01
N LEU A 25 1.45 0.61 -18.82
CA LEU A 25 2.82 0.33 -18.39
C LEU A 25 3.28 1.32 -17.32
N PHE A 26 2.97 2.61 -17.47
CA PHE A 26 3.26 3.61 -16.44
C PHE A 26 2.63 3.21 -15.10
N ALA A 27 1.32 2.89 -15.10
CA ALA A 27 0.64 2.47 -13.90
C ALA A 27 1.24 1.20 -13.29
N LEU A 28 1.64 0.24 -14.13
CA LEU A 28 2.25 -1.01 -13.70
C LEU A 28 3.58 -0.79 -12.99
N PHE A 29 4.49 -0.02 -13.58
CA PHE A 29 5.79 0.30 -12.97
C PHE A 29 5.63 1.14 -11.71
N HIS A 30 4.68 2.08 -11.69
CA HIS A 30 4.37 2.87 -10.50
C HIS A 30 3.86 1.98 -9.34
N ARG A 31 2.94 1.04 -9.64
CA ARG A 31 2.44 0.08 -8.65
C ARG A 31 3.52 -0.87 -8.17
N HIS A 32 4.46 -1.21 -9.03
CA HIS A 32 5.63 -2.00 -8.65
C HIS A 32 6.55 -1.22 -7.70
N SER A 33 6.89 0.03 -8.01
CA SER A 33 7.71 0.86 -7.12
C SER A 33 7.05 1.12 -5.76
N TYR A 34 5.72 1.16 -5.73
CA TYR A 34 4.95 1.27 -4.49
C TYR A 34 5.18 0.09 -3.53
N SER A 35 5.45 -1.11 -4.06
CA SER A 35 5.79 -2.30 -3.26
C SER A 35 7.12 -2.17 -2.49
N GLY A 36 7.90 -1.13 -2.77
CA GLY A 36 9.10 -0.77 -2.00
C GLY A 36 8.80 0.38 -1.03
N CYS A 37 8.18 1.47 -1.51
CA CYS A 37 7.97 2.66 -0.68
C CYS A 37 6.89 2.46 0.40
N LYS A 38 5.82 1.71 0.12
CA LYS A 38 4.76 1.48 1.11
C LYS A 38 5.21 0.58 2.28
N PRO A 39 5.96 -0.54 2.08
CA PRO A 39 6.57 -1.26 3.19
C PRO A 39 7.46 -0.38 4.07
N ALA A 40 8.27 0.51 3.49
CA ALA A 40 9.07 1.45 4.28
C ALA A 40 8.20 2.41 5.14
N ILE A 41 7.06 2.85 4.61
CA ILE A 41 6.07 3.60 5.41
C ILE A 41 5.45 2.69 6.47
N GLY A 42 5.17 1.42 6.14
CA GLY A 42 4.69 0.41 7.07
C GLY A 42 5.62 0.20 8.26
N ASP A 43 6.94 0.21 8.05
CA ASP A 43 7.94 0.15 9.12
C ASP A 43 7.85 1.37 10.05
N ILE A 44 7.64 2.57 9.48
CA ILE A 44 7.44 3.79 10.28
C ILE A 44 6.15 3.69 11.09
N VAL A 45 5.06 3.22 10.48
CA VAL A 45 3.77 3.01 11.16
C VAL A 45 3.91 1.98 12.28
N LEU A 46 4.58 0.87 12.03
CA LEU A 46 4.86 -0.17 13.02
C LEU A 46 5.66 0.37 14.20
N GLY A 47 6.75 1.08 13.92
CA GLY A 47 7.57 1.72 14.95
C GLY A 47 6.78 2.75 15.76
N THR A 48 5.95 3.53 15.09
CA THR A 48 5.07 4.52 15.74
C THR A 48 4.02 3.84 16.63
N ALA A 49 3.41 2.74 16.17
CA ALA A 49 2.43 1.97 16.95
C ALA A 49 3.08 1.32 18.20
N ALA A 50 4.26 0.74 18.03
CA ALA A 50 5.01 0.14 19.13
C ALA A 50 5.40 1.20 20.17
N LEU A 51 5.89 2.36 19.72
CA LEU A 51 6.27 3.46 20.60
C LEU A 51 5.05 4.09 21.30
N ALA A 52 3.90 4.20 20.60
CA ALA A 52 2.65 4.65 21.24
C ALA A 52 2.23 3.74 22.40
N ALA A 53 2.36 2.44 22.20
CA ALA A 53 2.07 1.46 23.24
C ALA A 53 3.07 1.54 24.41
N GLU A 54 4.34 1.82 24.14
CA GLU A 54 5.37 2.03 25.16
C GLU A 54 5.14 3.31 25.96
N VAL A 55 4.87 4.44 25.28
CA VAL A 55 4.56 5.72 25.94
C VAL A 55 3.31 5.60 26.81
N ASN A 56 2.30 4.86 26.39
CA ASN A 56 1.10 4.58 27.18
C ASN A 56 1.31 3.50 28.26
N ASN A 57 2.49 2.87 28.32
CA ASN A 57 2.82 1.78 29.23
C ASN A 57 1.87 0.56 29.09
N ILE A 58 1.41 0.28 27.86
CA ILE A 58 0.52 -0.84 27.51
C ILE A 58 1.16 -1.87 26.59
N HIS A 59 2.45 -1.75 26.30
CA HIS A 59 3.18 -2.56 25.31
C HIS A 59 3.15 -4.08 25.59
N LYS A 60 2.82 -4.50 26.83
CA LYS A 60 2.70 -5.92 27.21
C LYS A 60 1.29 -6.50 27.01
N ALA A 61 0.31 -5.66 26.64
CA ALA A 61 -1.07 -6.09 26.50
C ALA A 61 -1.27 -6.93 25.24
N SER A 62 -2.14 -7.95 25.30
CA SER A 62 -2.39 -8.87 24.17
C SER A 62 -2.95 -8.16 22.94
N HIS A 63 -3.89 -7.24 23.12
CA HIS A 63 -4.50 -6.48 22.03
C HIS A 63 -3.49 -5.57 21.30
N VAL A 64 -2.43 -5.12 21.95
CA VAL A 64 -1.34 -4.38 21.31
C VAL A 64 -0.59 -5.31 20.35
N ARG A 65 -0.25 -6.51 20.81
CA ARG A 65 0.45 -7.52 20.00
C ARG A 65 -0.34 -7.90 18.75
N GLU A 66 -1.65 -8.03 18.84
CA GLU A 66 -2.53 -8.32 17.69
C GLU A 66 -2.47 -7.19 16.65
N LYS A 67 -2.53 -5.94 17.09
CA LYS A 67 -2.42 -4.76 16.21
C LYS A 67 -1.07 -4.63 15.52
N LEU A 68 0.02 -4.86 16.26
CA LEU A 68 1.35 -4.86 15.65
C LEU A 68 1.50 -5.99 14.63
N ALA A 69 0.96 -7.19 14.91
CA ALA A 69 0.97 -8.30 13.97
C ALA A 69 0.19 -7.98 12.68
N GLU A 70 -0.92 -7.27 12.77
CA GLU A 70 -1.71 -6.84 11.60
C GLU A 70 -0.90 -5.90 10.68
N ILE A 71 -0.18 -4.93 11.25
CA ILE A 71 0.70 -4.03 10.50
C ILE A 71 1.85 -4.82 9.84
N ILE A 72 2.51 -5.71 10.58
CA ILE A 72 3.59 -6.56 10.07
C ILE A 72 3.11 -7.40 8.89
N LEU A 73 1.98 -8.09 9.03
CA LEU A 73 1.42 -8.95 7.98
C LEU A 73 1.20 -8.15 6.68
N THR A 74 0.62 -6.97 6.77
CA THR A 74 0.35 -6.13 5.59
C THR A 74 1.64 -5.63 4.95
N THR A 75 2.58 -5.16 5.77
CA THR A 75 3.88 -4.65 5.33
C THR A 75 4.68 -5.73 4.59
N GLU A 76 4.84 -6.89 5.22
CA GLU A 76 5.64 -8.00 4.67
C GLU A 76 4.99 -8.62 3.43
N LEU A 77 3.66 -8.78 3.40
CA LEU A 77 2.97 -9.27 2.21
C LEU A 77 3.08 -8.29 1.03
N GLY A 78 3.05 -6.99 1.28
CA GLY A 78 3.28 -5.97 0.27
C GLY A 78 4.67 -6.07 -0.35
N TYR A 79 5.70 -6.21 0.49
CA TYR A 79 7.08 -6.41 0.05
C TYR A 79 7.25 -7.72 -0.73
N ALA A 80 6.71 -8.82 -0.20
CA ALA A 80 6.78 -10.14 -0.86
C ALA A 80 6.09 -10.14 -2.23
N ALA A 81 4.98 -9.41 -2.39
CA ALA A 81 4.32 -9.24 -3.68
C ALA A 81 5.22 -8.49 -4.68
N GLY A 82 5.88 -7.40 -4.25
CA GLY A 82 6.83 -6.65 -5.07
C GLY A 82 8.03 -7.49 -5.50
N TYR A 83 8.60 -8.25 -4.56
CA TYR A 83 9.69 -9.19 -4.85
C TYR A 83 9.27 -10.24 -5.89
N THR A 84 8.11 -10.86 -5.69
CA THR A 84 7.55 -11.85 -6.62
C THR A 84 7.27 -11.23 -8.00
N ALA A 85 6.80 -9.98 -8.05
CA ALA A 85 6.58 -9.27 -9.30
C ALA A 85 7.89 -9.07 -10.09
N SER A 86 8.99 -8.81 -9.38
CA SER A 86 10.33 -8.70 -9.98
C SER A 86 10.84 -10.05 -10.48
N ASP A 87 10.82 -11.09 -9.64
CA ASP A 87 11.32 -12.44 -9.96
C ASP A 87 10.59 -13.05 -11.18
N LEU A 88 9.30 -12.79 -11.32
CA LEU A 88 8.47 -13.23 -12.43
C LEU A 88 8.41 -12.23 -13.60
N GLY A 89 9.21 -11.18 -13.58
CA GLY A 89 9.29 -10.20 -14.64
C GLY A 89 9.68 -10.82 -15.99
N LYS A 90 9.22 -10.23 -17.08
CA LYS A 90 9.47 -10.69 -18.45
C LYS A 90 9.92 -9.54 -19.33
N PRO A 91 10.73 -9.80 -20.39
CA PRO A 91 11.11 -8.77 -21.35
C PRO A 91 9.94 -8.25 -22.17
N GLU A 92 8.85 -8.99 -22.17
CA GLU A 92 7.59 -8.65 -22.84
C GLU A 92 6.39 -9.08 -21.99
N VAL A 93 5.25 -8.42 -22.16
CA VAL A 93 4.00 -8.76 -21.49
C VAL A 93 2.86 -8.79 -22.49
N TYR A 94 1.96 -9.74 -22.33
CA TYR A 94 0.72 -9.76 -23.09
C TYR A 94 -0.28 -8.78 -22.49
N MET A 95 -0.81 -7.90 -23.36
CA MET A 95 -1.89 -6.97 -23.00
C MET A 95 -3.14 -7.31 -23.81
N PRO A 96 -4.27 -7.61 -23.15
CA PRO A 96 -5.53 -7.88 -23.86
C PRO A 96 -5.90 -6.73 -24.81
N GLY A 97 -6.25 -7.07 -26.05
CA GLY A 97 -6.57 -6.09 -27.10
C GLY A 97 -5.37 -5.47 -27.83
N VAL A 98 -4.16 -5.71 -27.34
CA VAL A 98 -2.92 -5.15 -27.94
C VAL A 98 -1.97 -6.26 -28.40
N GLY A 99 -1.87 -7.36 -27.64
CA GLY A 99 -0.92 -8.44 -27.90
C GLY A 99 0.32 -8.37 -27.00
N PHE A 100 1.43 -8.96 -27.46
CA PHE A 100 2.70 -8.90 -26.75
C PHE A 100 3.36 -7.54 -26.92
N VAL A 101 3.67 -6.89 -25.80
CA VAL A 101 4.35 -5.60 -25.76
C VAL A 101 5.76 -5.81 -25.20
N PRO A 102 6.81 -5.67 -26.04
CA PRO A 102 8.18 -5.73 -25.58
C PRO A 102 8.59 -4.43 -24.86
N TYR A 103 9.50 -4.54 -23.91
CA TYR A 103 10.19 -3.41 -23.32
C TYR A 103 11.62 -3.31 -23.91
N GLY A 104 12.36 -2.23 -23.65
CA GLY A 104 13.67 -2.04 -24.22
C GLY A 104 14.70 -3.12 -23.81
N PRO A 105 15.80 -3.31 -24.57
CA PRO A 105 16.84 -4.27 -24.27
C PRO A 105 17.36 -4.14 -22.82
N GLY A 106 17.51 -5.27 -22.14
CA GLY A 106 17.99 -5.31 -20.75
C GLY A 106 16.96 -4.91 -19.70
N SER A 107 15.74 -4.55 -20.09
CA SER A 107 14.65 -4.20 -19.18
C SER A 107 13.60 -5.30 -19.11
N TYR A 108 12.99 -5.44 -17.93
CA TYR A 108 11.95 -6.41 -17.68
C TYR A 108 10.69 -5.71 -17.18
N ILE A 109 9.54 -6.18 -17.66
CA ILE A 109 8.24 -5.72 -17.20
C ILE A 109 7.87 -6.57 -15.98
N PRO A 110 7.60 -5.97 -14.82
CA PRO A 110 7.24 -6.72 -13.62
C PRO A 110 5.91 -7.44 -13.79
N HIS A 111 5.71 -8.53 -13.06
CA HIS A 111 4.51 -9.34 -13.18
C HIS A 111 3.27 -8.58 -12.69
N SER A 112 2.36 -8.27 -13.62
CA SER A 112 1.23 -7.36 -13.41
C SER A 112 0.31 -7.77 -12.24
N ILE A 113 0.00 -9.07 -12.09
CA ILE A 113 -0.88 -9.52 -11.00
C ILE A 113 -0.29 -9.17 -9.65
N TYR A 114 1.00 -9.46 -9.42
CA TYR A 114 1.62 -9.22 -8.12
C TYR A 114 1.83 -7.73 -7.83
N CYS A 115 2.11 -6.91 -8.85
CA CYS A 115 2.12 -5.47 -8.68
C CYS A 115 0.77 -4.93 -8.18
N ASN A 116 -0.31 -5.39 -8.82
CA ASN A 116 -1.66 -4.93 -8.48
C ASN A 116 -2.15 -5.50 -7.13
N VAL A 117 -1.86 -6.77 -6.84
CA VAL A 117 -2.22 -7.41 -5.56
C VAL A 117 -1.50 -6.73 -4.39
N GLY A 118 -0.19 -6.54 -4.51
CA GLY A 118 0.58 -5.85 -3.47
C GLY A 118 0.10 -4.42 -3.25
N ARG A 119 -0.13 -3.69 -4.34
CA ARG A 119 -0.63 -2.30 -4.27
C ARG A 119 -2.04 -2.22 -3.67
N CYS A 120 -2.96 -3.07 -4.08
CA CYS A 120 -4.33 -3.12 -3.57
C CYS A 120 -4.33 -3.41 -2.06
N LEU A 121 -3.67 -4.50 -1.65
CA LEU A 121 -3.59 -4.90 -0.24
C LEU A 121 -3.06 -3.79 0.65
N THR A 122 -1.90 -3.25 0.31
CA THR A 122 -1.22 -2.28 1.17
C THR A 122 -1.81 -0.87 1.07
N GLY A 123 -2.44 -0.53 -0.06
CA GLY A 123 -3.16 0.73 -0.22
C GLY A 123 -4.43 0.78 0.61
N GLU A 124 -5.21 -0.29 0.63
CA GLU A 124 -6.43 -0.39 1.44
C GLU A 124 -6.14 -0.41 2.95
N ALA A 125 -4.96 -0.90 3.36
CA ALA A 125 -4.56 -0.95 4.75
C ALA A 125 -4.27 0.42 5.39
N VAL A 126 -4.04 1.46 4.62
CA VAL A 126 -3.63 2.81 5.12
C VAL A 126 -4.58 3.33 6.19
N PHE A 127 -5.88 3.23 5.98
CA PHE A 127 -6.87 3.73 6.94
C PHE A 127 -6.96 2.84 8.18
N ARG A 128 -6.74 1.53 8.01
CA ARG A 128 -6.66 0.61 9.15
C ARG A 128 -5.41 0.84 10.00
N GLU A 129 -4.29 1.16 9.38
CA GLU A 129 -3.06 1.58 10.05
C GLU A 129 -3.30 2.86 10.88
N ALA A 130 -3.96 3.86 10.30
CA ALA A 130 -4.33 5.09 11.01
C ALA A 130 -5.28 4.82 12.18
N GLU A 131 -6.27 3.94 12.01
CA GLU A 131 -7.18 3.50 13.06
C GLU A 131 -6.42 2.85 14.22
N ILE A 132 -5.47 1.94 13.92
CA ILE A 132 -4.62 1.29 14.93
C ILE A 132 -3.82 2.33 15.72
N LEU A 133 -3.22 3.31 15.05
CA LEU A 133 -2.48 4.38 15.70
C LEU A 133 -3.38 5.23 16.61
N CYS A 134 -4.58 5.57 16.15
CA CYS A 134 -5.56 6.30 16.96
C CYS A 134 -5.98 5.52 18.20
N ASP A 135 -6.23 4.23 18.06
CA ASP A 135 -6.66 3.37 19.16
C ASP A 135 -5.54 3.21 20.22
N LEU A 136 -4.29 2.96 19.79
CA LEU A 136 -3.15 2.85 20.69
C LEU A 136 -2.80 4.16 21.38
N ALA A 137 -3.02 5.29 20.72
CA ALA A 137 -2.81 6.62 21.28
C ALA A 137 -3.94 7.04 22.24
N GLY A 138 -5.15 6.55 22.00
CA GLY A 138 -6.35 7.09 22.64
C GLY A 138 -6.66 8.50 22.16
N GLY A 139 -7.47 9.26 22.88
CA GLY A 139 -7.88 10.60 22.48
C GLY A 139 -6.79 11.69 22.52
N VAL A 140 -5.60 11.36 22.99
CA VAL A 140 -4.52 12.33 23.26
C VAL A 140 -4.05 13.10 22.02
N VAL A 141 -4.01 12.44 20.87
CA VAL A 141 -3.56 13.07 19.61
C VAL A 141 -4.41 14.25 19.16
N ALA A 142 -5.71 14.24 19.51
CA ALA A 142 -6.64 15.32 19.19
C ALA A 142 -6.71 16.42 20.28
N THR A 143 -6.24 16.12 21.48
CA THR A 143 -6.41 16.98 22.66
C THR A 143 -5.10 17.35 23.33
N PHE A 144 -3.97 16.96 22.74
CA PHE A 144 -2.65 17.23 23.33
C PHE A 144 -2.36 18.73 23.36
N PRO A 145 -1.86 19.27 24.49
CA PRO A 145 -1.58 20.69 24.62
C PRO A 145 -0.55 21.18 23.61
N HIS A 146 -0.67 22.45 23.24
CA HIS A 146 0.27 23.08 22.32
C HIS A 146 1.67 23.24 22.97
N GLU A 147 2.71 23.30 22.17
CA GLU A 147 4.09 23.47 22.66
C GLU A 147 4.25 24.70 23.57
N LYS A 148 3.56 25.79 23.22
CA LYS A 148 3.58 27.04 24.04
C LYS A 148 3.07 26.82 25.46
N ASP A 149 2.17 25.86 25.68
CA ASP A 149 1.62 25.58 27.00
C ASP A 149 2.66 24.87 27.87
N PHE A 150 3.55 24.06 27.29
CA PHE A 150 4.64 23.38 28.01
C PHE A 150 5.78 24.33 28.43
N VAL A 151 6.04 25.40 27.65
CA VAL A 151 7.07 26.40 28.00
C VAL A 151 6.52 27.55 28.84
N ASN A 152 5.22 27.63 29.05
CA ASN A 152 4.58 28.61 29.90
C ASN A 152 4.92 28.33 31.38
N PRO A 153 5.46 29.30 32.14
CA PRO A 153 5.85 29.07 33.55
C PRO A 153 4.70 28.64 34.47
N GLU A 154 3.46 29.01 34.17
CA GLU A 154 2.29 28.70 34.98
C GLU A 154 1.71 27.31 34.67
N THR A 155 1.68 26.92 33.41
CA THR A 155 1.04 25.67 32.99
C THR A 155 2.04 24.54 32.75
N GLY A 156 3.25 24.85 32.29
CA GLY A 156 4.26 23.88 31.90
C GLY A 156 4.58 22.83 32.93
N PRO A 157 4.89 23.20 34.18
CA PRO A 157 5.20 22.23 35.25
C PRO A 157 4.07 21.26 35.54
N GLN A 158 2.81 21.72 35.43
CA GLN A 158 1.64 20.89 35.65
C GLN A 158 1.41 19.96 34.44
N LEU A 159 1.56 20.46 33.22
CA LEU A 159 1.46 19.64 32.01
C LEU A 159 2.50 18.51 31.98
N LEU A 160 3.76 18.82 32.29
CA LEU A 160 4.81 17.80 32.38
C LEU A 160 4.47 16.74 33.46
N ARG A 161 3.88 17.14 34.57
CA ARG A 161 3.46 16.21 35.62
C ARG A 161 2.30 15.31 35.18
N TYR A 162 1.28 15.86 34.56
CA TYR A 162 0.03 15.14 34.27
C TYR A 162 0.02 14.43 32.91
N THR A 163 0.93 14.76 31.97
CA THR A 163 1.04 14.08 30.68
C THR A 163 2.02 12.91 30.72
N LYS A 164 2.80 12.74 31.79
CA LYS A 164 3.70 11.60 31.95
C LYS A 164 2.90 10.32 32.19
N ARG A 165 2.93 9.40 31.23
CA ARG A 165 2.24 8.10 31.27
C ARG A 165 3.17 6.93 31.53
N ASN A 166 4.36 6.96 30.94
CA ASN A 166 5.40 5.98 31.18
C ASN A 166 6.41 6.55 32.19
N PRO A 167 6.56 5.98 33.40
CA PRO A 167 7.50 6.45 34.40
C PRO A 167 8.97 6.29 34.00
N GLU A 168 9.26 5.31 33.13
CA GLU A 168 10.62 4.97 32.67
C GLU A 168 11.13 5.90 31.55
N MET A 169 10.24 6.69 30.92
CA MET A 169 10.56 7.56 29.79
C MET A 169 10.56 9.03 30.21
N PRO A 170 11.53 9.87 29.75
CA PRO A 170 11.49 11.31 29.94
C PRO A 170 10.16 11.91 29.46
N VAL A 171 9.58 12.82 30.22
CA VAL A 171 8.26 13.38 29.86
C VAL A 171 8.33 14.28 28.63
N GLU A 172 9.46 14.89 28.40
CA GLU A 172 9.74 15.71 27.21
C GLU A 172 9.69 14.84 25.93
N ASP A 173 10.26 13.64 25.97
CA ASP A 173 10.21 12.69 24.85
C ASP A 173 8.78 12.22 24.61
N GLN A 174 8.01 11.94 25.67
CA GLN A 174 6.61 11.60 25.57
C GLN A 174 5.80 12.74 24.93
N ALA A 175 6.03 13.97 25.34
CA ALA A 175 5.38 15.16 24.78
C ALA A 175 5.75 15.35 23.30
N GLN A 176 7.01 15.16 22.94
CA GLN A 176 7.46 15.23 21.55
C GLN A 176 6.83 14.13 20.69
N PHE A 177 6.74 12.92 21.21
CA PHE A 177 6.11 11.80 20.51
C PHE A 177 4.62 12.07 20.23
N TRP A 178 3.86 12.60 21.18
CA TRP A 178 2.45 12.90 20.97
C TRP A 178 2.23 13.99 19.93
N ARG A 179 3.09 14.99 19.85
CA ARG A 179 3.04 15.99 18.78
C ARG A 179 3.35 15.39 17.42
N TYR A 180 4.40 14.57 17.34
CA TYR A 180 4.73 13.83 16.12
C TYR A 180 3.54 12.96 15.64
N LEU A 181 2.92 12.21 16.54
CA LEU A 181 1.78 11.37 16.21
C LEU A 181 0.55 12.21 15.81
N GLY A 182 0.32 13.33 16.45
CA GLY A 182 -0.71 14.28 16.05
C GLY A 182 -0.49 14.84 14.64
N ASP A 183 0.76 15.12 14.27
CA ASP A 183 1.10 15.55 12.91
C ASP A 183 0.83 14.46 11.86
N ILE A 184 1.14 13.21 12.17
CA ILE A 184 0.86 12.08 11.27
C ILE A 184 -0.65 11.85 11.07
N LEU A 185 -1.44 11.95 12.15
CA LEU A 185 -2.85 11.56 12.11
C LEU A 185 -3.81 12.72 11.84
N CYS A 186 -3.50 13.92 12.35
CA CYS A 186 -4.47 15.03 12.42
C CYS A 186 -4.06 16.25 11.61
N SER A 187 -2.89 16.26 10.98
CA SER A 187 -2.45 17.40 10.17
C SER A 187 -2.79 17.26 8.69
N ALA A 188 -2.66 18.36 7.95
CA ALA A 188 -2.75 18.37 6.50
C ALA A 188 -1.69 17.43 5.85
N THR A 189 -0.49 17.34 6.44
CA THR A 189 0.57 16.42 5.99
C THR A 189 0.14 14.96 6.11
N GLY A 190 -0.43 14.57 7.24
CA GLY A 190 -0.97 13.22 7.43
C GLY A 190 -2.08 12.90 6.42
N GLY A 191 -2.98 13.84 6.18
CA GLY A 191 -4.02 13.70 5.16
C GLY A 191 -3.46 13.51 3.75
N ILE A 192 -2.45 14.28 3.36
CA ILE A 192 -1.77 14.15 2.06
C ILE A 192 -1.09 12.79 1.95
N VAL A 193 -0.39 12.33 2.98
CA VAL A 193 0.28 11.01 3.01
C VAL A 193 -0.74 9.89 2.89
N ASN A 194 -1.84 9.94 3.62
CA ASN A 194 -2.90 8.92 3.55
C ASN A 194 -3.54 8.85 2.16
N VAL A 195 -3.91 9.99 1.57
CA VAL A 195 -4.48 10.05 0.22
C VAL A 195 -3.46 9.59 -0.82
N GLY A 196 -2.19 10.01 -0.70
CA GLY A 196 -1.10 9.57 -1.58
C GLY A 196 -0.87 8.07 -1.51
N ASN A 197 -0.92 7.48 -0.34
CA ASN A 197 -0.80 6.03 -0.18
C ASN A 197 -2.03 5.29 -0.73
N TYR A 198 -3.21 5.84 -0.63
CA TYR A 198 -4.44 5.21 -1.12
C TYR A 198 -4.65 5.36 -2.63
N HIS A 199 -4.35 6.52 -3.21
CA HIS A 199 -4.58 6.85 -4.62
C HIS A 199 -3.31 6.99 -5.47
N GLY A 200 -2.12 6.97 -4.89
CA GLY A 200 -0.87 7.28 -5.59
C GLY A 200 -0.56 6.37 -6.78
N GLY A 201 -1.00 5.11 -6.77
CA GLY A 201 -0.87 4.15 -7.89
C GLY A 201 -2.07 4.11 -8.83
N GLY A 202 -3.01 5.05 -8.71
CA GLY A 202 -4.30 5.07 -9.37
C GLY A 202 -5.44 4.72 -8.42
N SER A 203 -6.66 4.68 -8.95
CA SER A 203 -7.83 4.30 -8.16
C SER A 203 -7.77 2.82 -7.76
N PRO A 204 -8.09 2.43 -6.49
CA PRO A 204 -8.15 1.04 -6.05
C PRO A 204 -9.03 0.14 -6.91
N ILE A 205 -10.16 0.65 -7.40
CA ILE A 205 -11.03 -0.10 -8.32
C ILE A 205 -10.31 -0.47 -9.63
N MET A 206 -9.41 0.38 -10.13
CA MET A 206 -8.63 0.07 -11.34
C MET A 206 -7.60 -1.03 -11.09
N GLU A 207 -7.14 -1.20 -9.88
CA GLU A 207 -6.26 -2.31 -9.50
C GLU A 207 -7.02 -3.63 -9.46
N GLN A 208 -8.22 -3.62 -8.87
CA GLN A 208 -9.11 -4.79 -8.86
C GLN A 208 -9.54 -5.19 -10.27
N ILE A 209 -9.85 -4.23 -11.15
CA ILE A 209 -10.14 -4.49 -12.57
C ILE A 209 -8.92 -5.10 -13.25
N ALA A 210 -7.71 -4.55 -13.04
CA ALA A 210 -6.49 -5.10 -13.62
C ALA A 210 -6.21 -6.54 -13.15
N ILE A 211 -6.44 -6.84 -11.87
CA ILE A 211 -6.30 -8.18 -11.32
C ILE A 211 -7.31 -9.13 -12.00
N THR A 212 -8.59 -8.79 -11.99
CA THR A 212 -9.66 -9.70 -12.47
C THR A 212 -9.64 -9.92 -13.97
N THR A 213 -9.25 -8.91 -14.75
CA THR A 213 -9.15 -9.03 -16.22
C THR A 213 -7.92 -9.77 -16.68
N GLN A 214 -6.84 -9.77 -15.90
CA GLN A 214 -5.59 -10.43 -16.27
C GLN A 214 -5.41 -11.80 -15.58
N TYR A 215 -6.20 -12.12 -14.59
CA TYR A 215 -6.11 -13.40 -13.90
C TYR A 215 -6.91 -14.48 -14.67
N ASP A 216 -6.29 -15.63 -14.90
CA ASP A 216 -6.94 -16.74 -15.60
C ASP A 216 -7.95 -17.49 -14.71
N ILE A 217 -9.12 -16.89 -14.53
CA ILE A 217 -10.23 -17.47 -13.76
C ILE A 217 -10.79 -18.71 -14.47
N GLU A 218 -10.77 -18.75 -15.79
CA GLU A 218 -11.35 -19.86 -16.57
C GLU A 218 -10.61 -21.18 -16.34
N SER A 219 -9.28 -21.17 -16.27
CA SER A 219 -8.53 -22.38 -15.92
C SER A 219 -8.86 -22.89 -14.52
N ARG A 220 -9.11 -21.98 -13.55
CA ARG A 220 -9.56 -22.37 -12.19
C ARG A 220 -10.93 -23.03 -12.21
N LYS A 221 -11.85 -22.50 -13.00
CA LYS A 221 -13.18 -23.10 -13.20
C LYS A 221 -13.09 -24.49 -13.83
N LYS A 222 -12.23 -24.69 -14.83
CA LYS A 222 -12.00 -26.00 -15.46
C LYS A 222 -11.43 -27.01 -14.46
N LEU A 223 -10.48 -26.62 -13.62
CA LEU A 223 -9.96 -27.46 -12.56
C LEU A 223 -11.05 -27.88 -11.56
N VAL A 224 -11.86 -26.92 -11.10
CA VAL A 224 -12.97 -27.22 -10.17
C VAL A 224 -14.02 -28.14 -10.82
N ARG A 225 -14.37 -27.94 -12.09
CA ARG A 225 -15.25 -28.84 -12.82
C ARG A 225 -14.69 -30.28 -12.86
N TYR A 226 -13.37 -30.42 -13.05
CA TYR A 226 -12.72 -31.74 -13.01
C TYR A 226 -12.85 -32.39 -11.60
N ILE A 227 -12.54 -31.65 -10.54
CA ILE A 227 -12.62 -32.14 -9.16
C ILE A 227 -14.05 -32.54 -8.79
N ALA A 228 -15.05 -31.79 -9.26
CA ALA A 228 -16.47 -32.01 -9.01
C ALA A 228 -17.11 -33.06 -9.94
N GLY A 229 -16.36 -33.67 -10.85
CA GLY A 229 -16.90 -34.63 -11.81
C GLY A 229 -17.84 -34.02 -12.85
N MET A 230 -17.77 -32.73 -13.12
CA MET A 230 -18.64 -32.02 -14.06
C MET A 230 -18.07 -32.06 -15.49
N SER A 231 -18.95 -31.93 -16.49
CA SER A 231 -18.55 -31.80 -17.89
C SER A 231 -17.68 -30.54 -18.10
N GLY A 232 -16.71 -30.63 -19.05
CA GLY A 232 -15.78 -29.54 -19.36
C GLY A 232 -14.70 -29.32 -18.31
N GLY A 233 -14.50 -30.30 -17.40
CA GLY A 233 -13.39 -30.32 -16.47
C GLY A 233 -12.05 -30.61 -17.15
N ASP A 234 -10.96 -29.99 -16.65
CA ASP A 234 -9.60 -30.26 -17.14
C ASP A 234 -8.65 -30.23 -15.91
N ARG A 235 -8.09 -31.41 -15.61
CA ARG A 235 -7.10 -31.56 -14.51
C ARG A 235 -5.87 -30.69 -14.72
N ASP A 236 -5.44 -30.53 -15.97
CA ASP A 236 -4.19 -29.84 -16.31
C ASP A 236 -4.43 -28.38 -16.73
N ALA A 237 -5.63 -27.85 -16.50
CA ALA A 237 -6.00 -26.50 -16.92
C ALA A 237 -5.00 -25.42 -16.50
N LEU A 238 -4.52 -25.48 -15.26
CA LEU A 238 -3.53 -24.51 -14.75
C LEU A 238 -2.16 -24.65 -15.41
N ALA A 239 -1.80 -25.87 -15.84
CA ALA A 239 -0.55 -26.11 -16.56
C ALA A 239 -0.56 -25.55 -17.98
N LYS A 240 -1.75 -25.40 -18.56
CA LYS A 240 -1.99 -24.85 -19.90
C LYS A 240 -2.30 -23.35 -19.87
N ALA A 241 -2.41 -22.75 -18.68
CA ALA A 241 -2.71 -21.33 -18.50
C ALA A 241 -1.66 -20.44 -19.15
N LEU A 242 -2.08 -19.25 -19.55
CA LEU A 242 -1.17 -18.26 -20.14
C LEU A 242 -0.09 -17.83 -19.13
N PRO A 243 1.15 -17.55 -19.59
CA PRO A 243 2.30 -17.32 -18.71
C PRO A 243 2.11 -16.22 -17.66
N TRP A 244 1.35 -15.16 -17.98
CA TRP A 244 1.10 -14.05 -17.07
C TRP A 244 0.06 -14.34 -15.99
N THR A 245 -0.75 -15.40 -16.16
CA THR A 245 -1.78 -15.82 -15.21
C THR A 245 -1.41 -17.09 -14.46
N SER A 246 -0.38 -17.81 -14.95
CA SER A 246 0.14 -19.02 -14.33
C SER A 246 1.32 -18.68 -13.40
N ARG A 247 1.46 -19.47 -12.34
CA ARG A 247 2.64 -19.40 -11.44
C ARG A 247 3.88 -20.11 -12.00
N LYS A 248 3.87 -20.47 -13.29
CA LYS A 248 5.04 -21.07 -13.95
C LYS A 248 6.04 -20.00 -14.33
N LYS A 249 7.29 -20.26 -14.01
CA LYS A 249 8.46 -19.49 -14.48
C LYS A 249 8.66 -19.66 -15.98
#